data_cc10bbb2b5d0bfa119fd2a6cd0d11904
#
_entry.id   cc10bbb2b5d0bfa119fd2a6cd0d11904
#
_cell.length_a   1.000
_cell.length_b   1.000
_cell.length_c   1.000
_cell.angle_alpha   90.00
_cell.angle_beta   90.00
_cell.angle_gamma   90.00
#
_symmetry.space_group_name_H-M   'P 1'
#
loop_
_entity.id
_entity.type
_entity.pdbx_description
1 polymer ?
#
loop_
_entity_poly.entity_id
_entity_poly.type
_entity_poly.pdbx_seq_one_letter_code
_entity_poly.pdbx_strand_id
1 'polypeptide(L)'
;MKYLRIGDFPNVVGISVKTIRFYEEKELIKPAYIDKYTGYRYYDGKNIEQVLMILQYKNMGFTLEEIKNINPNLLVSKVESLKDQIINIKKYISHIESMIEKGECSELVFVNDEKVIGKWELLEDEPFPFNELYFLPNGKEYWVFSWTKGYLKIIDTYHPYEIVNNILIIGVVDVNGVIGKKVKFKKIDNKEYSIDDIRQVDDVTYEFVNDGNVLGIWRSIAFTYSDDIGEVIKDKKDDLFLQRLIFCKDGKLIEERINETMFNYLLWTKGKVIDNKYSMTSSKYEILKIENVEYLIYEWKSGDYTFGRRKPGKYILVKE
;
A
#
# COMPACT_ATOMS: atom_id res chain seq x y z
N MET A 1 0.88 37.86 26.48
CA MET A 1 1.39 36.82 25.53
C MET A 1 1.48 35.49 26.27
N LYS A 2 1.01 34.41 25.66
CA LYS A 2 1.10 33.08 26.28
C LYS A 2 2.45 32.45 25.91
N TYR A 3 3.27 32.19 26.91
CA TYR A 3 4.55 31.49 26.72
C TYR A 3 4.33 29.98 26.76
N LEU A 4 4.99 29.24 25.85
CA LEU A 4 4.97 27.78 25.77
C LEU A 4 6.32 27.24 26.27
N ARG A 5 6.30 26.19 27.07
CA ARG A 5 7.51 25.46 27.45
C ARG A 5 8.04 24.61 26.28
N ILE A 6 9.33 24.27 26.33
CA ILE A 6 9.94 23.40 25.31
C ILE A 6 9.24 22.03 25.14
N GLY A 7 8.49 21.56 26.13
CA GLY A 7 7.68 20.33 26.02
C GLY A 7 6.40 20.51 25.22
N ASP A 8 5.80 21.72 25.24
CA ASP A 8 4.51 22.01 24.59
C ASP A 8 4.69 22.64 23.20
N PHE A 9 5.76 23.40 23.01
CA PHE A 9 6.06 24.12 21.77
C PHE A 9 6.16 23.22 20.53
N PRO A 10 6.80 22.01 20.59
CA PRO A 10 6.84 21.07 19.48
C PRO A 10 5.48 20.64 18.95
N ASN A 11 4.51 20.46 19.85
CA ASN A 11 3.15 20.04 19.46
C ASN A 11 2.42 21.13 18.66
N VAL A 12 2.78 22.39 18.86
CA VAL A 12 2.18 23.53 18.14
C VAL A 12 2.79 23.69 16.75
N VAL A 13 4.11 23.45 16.62
CA VAL A 13 4.82 23.67 15.34
C VAL A 13 5.07 22.39 14.54
N GLY A 14 4.68 21.23 15.05
CA GLY A 14 4.74 19.95 14.32
C GLY A 14 6.16 19.37 14.14
N ILE A 15 7.13 19.73 15.01
CA ILE A 15 8.48 19.21 14.95
C ILE A 15 8.96 18.73 16.34
N SER A 16 10.01 17.90 16.39
CA SER A 16 10.51 17.35 17.65
C SER A 16 11.25 18.37 18.52
N VAL A 17 11.28 18.11 19.84
CA VAL A 17 12.15 18.87 20.79
C VAL A 17 13.60 18.88 20.32
N LYS A 18 14.10 17.77 19.78
CA LYS A 18 15.45 17.64 19.23
C LYS A 18 15.66 18.60 18.07
N THR A 19 14.69 18.75 17.19
CA THR A 19 14.75 19.68 16.05
C THR A 19 14.76 21.14 16.52
N ILE A 20 13.96 21.47 17.53
CA ILE A 20 13.95 22.83 18.11
C ILE A 20 15.31 23.18 18.71
N ARG A 21 15.89 22.28 19.51
CA ARG A 21 17.25 22.48 20.08
C ARG A 21 18.30 22.62 19.00
N PHE A 22 18.20 21.84 17.93
CA PHE A 22 19.08 21.95 16.78
C PHE A 22 18.95 23.31 16.06
N TYR A 23 17.75 23.85 15.94
CA TYR A 23 17.53 25.18 15.37
C TYR A 23 18.07 26.30 16.30
N GLU A 24 17.98 26.13 17.62
CA GLU A 24 18.65 27.03 18.58
C GLU A 24 20.17 26.98 18.44
N GLU A 25 20.75 25.79 18.37
CA GLU A 25 22.18 25.55 18.18
C GLU A 25 22.72 26.19 16.89
N LYS A 26 21.90 26.14 15.83
CA LYS A 26 22.17 26.80 14.55
C LYS A 26 21.81 28.30 14.55
N GLU A 27 21.37 28.84 15.67
CA GLU A 27 20.96 30.25 15.83
C GLU A 27 19.81 30.67 14.87
N LEU A 28 19.01 29.73 14.42
CA LEU A 28 17.85 30.00 13.57
C LEU A 28 16.66 30.49 14.39
N ILE A 29 16.55 30.08 15.63
CA ILE A 29 15.58 30.56 16.61
C ILE A 29 16.27 30.86 17.95
N LYS A 30 15.68 31.76 18.72
CA LYS A 30 16.09 32.01 20.11
C LYS A 30 14.83 31.97 20.97
N PRO A 31 14.84 31.28 22.14
CA PRO A 31 13.71 31.30 23.03
C PRO A 31 13.37 32.73 23.45
N ALA A 32 12.10 33.04 23.54
CA ALA A 32 11.60 34.35 23.92
C ALA A 32 12.02 34.71 25.37
N TYR A 33 12.17 33.69 26.22
CA TYR A 33 12.56 33.85 27.62
C TYR A 33 13.27 32.58 28.12
N ILE A 34 14.33 32.75 28.92
CA ILE A 34 14.97 31.66 29.68
C ILE A 34 14.85 32.04 31.16
N ASP A 35 14.24 31.19 31.93
CA ASP A 35 14.13 31.37 33.37
C ASP A 35 15.50 31.30 34.05
N LYS A 36 15.86 32.35 34.74
CA LYS A 36 17.21 32.49 35.33
C LYS A 36 17.46 31.52 36.49
N TYR A 37 16.41 31.01 37.14
CA TYR A 37 16.51 30.12 38.28
C TYR A 37 16.46 28.65 37.90
N THR A 38 15.61 28.31 36.91
CA THR A 38 15.37 26.91 36.50
C THR A 38 16.06 26.54 35.22
N GLY A 39 16.51 27.52 34.43
CA GLY A 39 17.06 27.31 33.08
C GLY A 39 16.04 26.89 32.04
N TYR A 40 14.75 26.89 32.36
CA TYR A 40 13.72 26.51 31.41
C TYR A 40 13.54 27.53 30.28
N ARG A 41 13.40 27.03 29.06
CA ARG A 41 13.18 27.81 27.84
C ARG A 41 11.69 27.98 27.57
N TYR A 42 11.31 29.18 27.21
CA TYR A 42 9.96 29.56 26.88
C TYR A 42 9.90 30.24 25.51
N TYR A 43 8.89 29.93 24.74
CA TYR A 43 8.69 30.38 23.37
C TYR A 43 7.34 31.11 23.27
N ASP A 44 7.26 32.07 22.38
CA ASP A 44 6.07 32.88 22.13
C ASP A 44 5.54 32.72 20.66
N GLY A 45 4.55 33.52 20.30
CA GLY A 45 3.98 33.54 18.97
C GLY A 45 5.01 33.86 17.87
N LYS A 46 6.00 34.70 18.14
CA LYS A 46 7.04 35.02 17.16
C LYS A 46 7.94 33.81 16.88
N ASN A 47 8.20 33.01 17.91
CA ASN A 47 8.95 31.78 17.73
C ASN A 47 8.17 30.75 16.89
N ILE A 48 6.84 30.69 17.03
CA ILE A 48 5.99 29.88 16.18
C ILE A 48 6.14 30.31 14.72
N GLU A 49 5.98 31.60 14.44
CA GLU A 49 6.14 32.17 13.08
C GLU A 49 7.52 31.89 12.50
N GLN A 50 8.59 32.05 13.29
CA GLN A 50 9.95 31.74 12.87
C GLN A 50 10.11 30.26 12.47
N VAL A 51 9.63 29.32 13.29
CA VAL A 51 9.71 27.89 12.96
C VAL A 51 8.92 27.56 11.73
N LEU A 52 7.70 28.07 11.60
CA LEU A 52 6.86 27.82 10.42
C LEU A 52 7.53 28.36 9.15
N MET A 53 8.16 29.54 9.22
CA MET A 53 8.90 30.10 8.10
C MET A 53 10.13 29.24 7.73
N ILE A 54 10.88 28.74 8.72
CA ILE A 54 12.00 27.82 8.49
C ILE A 54 11.51 26.56 7.76
N LEU A 55 10.38 25.96 8.21
CA LEU A 55 9.79 24.78 7.57
C LEU A 55 9.35 25.07 6.14
N GLN A 56 8.75 26.23 5.89
CA GLN A 56 8.35 26.66 4.55
C GLN A 56 9.56 26.75 3.61
N TYR A 57 10.64 27.40 4.03
CA TYR A 57 11.87 27.50 3.24
C TYR A 57 12.53 26.14 3.02
N LYS A 58 12.52 25.26 4.04
CA LYS A 58 13.01 23.88 3.90
C LYS A 58 12.25 23.13 2.83
N ASN A 59 10.92 23.25 2.79
CA ASN A 59 10.08 22.63 1.77
C ASN A 59 10.35 23.17 0.36
N MET A 60 10.81 24.42 0.25
CA MET A 60 11.27 25.01 -1.02
C MET A 60 12.71 24.60 -1.38
N GLY A 61 13.34 23.72 -0.60
CA GLY A 61 14.68 23.18 -0.86
C GLY A 61 15.82 24.11 -0.43
N PHE A 62 15.58 25.05 0.50
CA PHE A 62 16.67 25.84 1.10
C PHE A 62 17.41 25.03 2.15
N THR A 63 18.72 25.18 2.20
CA THR A 63 19.56 24.69 3.30
C THR A 63 19.40 25.58 4.54
N LEU A 64 19.78 25.10 5.73
CA LEU A 64 19.70 25.92 6.96
C LEU A 64 20.63 27.12 6.90
N GLU A 65 21.79 27.02 6.24
CA GLU A 65 22.69 28.12 6.03
C GLU A 65 22.09 29.21 5.12
N GLU A 66 21.42 28.80 4.05
CA GLU A 66 20.69 29.73 3.19
C GLU A 66 19.56 30.43 3.95
N ILE A 67 18.81 29.69 4.80
CA ILE A 67 17.72 30.25 5.61
C ILE A 67 18.23 31.27 6.60
N LYS A 68 19.41 31.03 7.22
CA LYS A 68 20.04 31.97 8.15
C LYS A 68 20.45 33.28 7.46
N ASN A 69 20.82 33.21 6.19
CA ASN A 69 21.35 34.32 5.41
C ASN A 69 20.43 34.76 4.26
N ILE A 70 19.12 34.57 4.40
CA ILE A 70 18.16 34.94 3.38
C ILE A 70 18.29 36.42 3.00
N ASN A 71 18.44 36.66 1.71
CA ASN A 71 18.46 37.96 1.11
C ASN A 71 17.82 37.93 -0.29
N PRO A 72 17.48 39.09 -0.89
CA PRO A 72 16.82 39.13 -2.19
C PRO A 72 17.57 38.41 -3.30
N ASN A 73 18.91 38.51 -3.34
CA ASN A 73 19.71 37.85 -4.37
C ASN A 73 19.65 36.32 -4.26
N LEU A 74 19.69 35.79 -3.04
CA LEU A 74 19.54 34.36 -2.80
C LEU A 74 18.16 33.85 -3.22
N LEU A 75 17.10 34.63 -2.97
CA LEU A 75 15.74 34.27 -3.41
C LEU A 75 15.67 34.25 -4.94
N VAL A 76 16.25 35.23 -5.64
CA VAL A 76 16.30 35.26 -7.10
C VAL A 76 17.07 34.04 -7.64
N SER A 77 18.26 33.76 -7.14
CA SER A 77 19.06 32.60 -7.57
C SER A 77 18.34 31.28 -7.33
N LYS A 78 17.58 31.17 -6.22
CA LYS A 78 16.77 29.97 -5.95
C LYS A 78 15.64 29.80 -6.95
N VAL A 79 14.96 30.92 -7.33
CA VAL A 79 13.93 30.89 -8.37
C VAL A 79 14.53 30.44 -9.70
N GLU A 80 15.71 30.93 -10.08
CA GLU A 80 16.40 30.52 -11.31
C GLU A 80 16.74 29.02 -11.27
N SER A 81 17.32 28.54 -10.19
CA SER A 81 17.64 27.12 -10.00
C SER A 81 16.39 26.23 -10.10
N LEU A 82 15.27 26.63 -9.49
CA LEU A 82 14.01 25.89 -9.59
C LEU A 82 13.44 25.90 -11.00
N LYS A 83 13.58 27.04 -11.75
CA LYS A 83 13.18 27.10 -13.16
C LYS A 83 14.02 26.14 -14.01
N ASP A 84 15.31 26.06 -13.78
CA ASP A 84 16.19 25.12 -14.48
C ASP A 84 15.83 23.67 -14.18
N GLN A 85 15.50 23.35 -12.94
CA GLN A 85 14.98 22.03 -12.56
C GLN A 85 13.68 21.70 -13.31
N ILE A 86 12.74 22.65 -13.39
CA ILE A 86 11.49 22.49 -14.14
C ILE A 86 11.77 22.24 -15.63
N ILE A 87 12.71 22.96 -16.24
CA ILE A 87 13.10 22.77 -17.64
C ILE A 87 13.66 21.35 -17.83
N ASN A 88 14.53 20.89 -16.93
CA ASN A 88 15.11 19.56 -17.02
C ASN A 88 14.05 18.46 -16.83
N ILE A 89 13.15 18.63 -15.86
CA ILE A 89 12.03 17.69 -15.63
C ILE A 89 11.14 17.64 -16.88
N LYS A 90 10.80 18.77 -17.50
CA LYS A 90 10.03 18.81 -18.75
C LYS A 90 10.73 18.07 -19.89
N LYS A 91 12.07 18.23 -20.02
CA LYS A 91 12.86 17.46 -21.00
C LYS A 91 12.79 15.96 -20.75
N TYR A 92 12.89 15.52 -19.48
CA TYR A 92 12.76 14.11 -19.14
C TYR A 92 11.36 13.58 -19.44
N ILE A 93 10.31 14.34 -19.12
CA ILE A 93 8.93 13.98 -19.46
C ILE A 93 8.78 13.81 -20.97
N SER A 94 9.18 14.81 -21.76
CA SER A 94 9.10 14.73 -23.23
C SER A 94 9.91 13.57 -23.81
N HIS A 95 11.06 13.25 -23.21
CA HIS A 95 11.86 12.11 -23.64
C HIS A 95 11.13 10.79 -23.34
N ILE A 96 10.56 10.64 -22.16
CA ILE A 96 9.77 9.47 -21.77
C ILE A 96 8.52 9.34 -22.66
N GLU A 97 7.80 10.44 -22.90
CA GLU A 97 6.64 10.47 -23.79
C GLU A 97 7.02 10.02 -25.22
N SER A 98 8.15 10.51 -25.75
CA SER A 98 8.68 10.09 -27.05
C SER A 98 9.05 8.59 -27.08
N MET A 99 9.58 8.05 -26.00
CA MET A 99 9.86 6.61 -25.89
C MET A 99 8.56 5.78 -25.89
N ILE A 100 7.51 6.27 -25.22
CA ILE A 100 6.17 5.64 -25.21
C ILE A 100 5.56 5.67 -26.62
N GLU A 101 5.56 6.83 -27.28
CA GLU A 101 5.00 7.00 -28.64
C GLU A 101 5.71 6.14 -29.69
N LYS A 102 7.02 5.97 -29.56
CA LYS A 102 7.81 5.12 -30.48
C LYS A 102 7.70 3.65 -30.20
N GLY A 103 6.97 3.25 -29.15
CA GLY A 103 6.94 1.86 -28.69
C GLY A 103 8.32 1.36 -28.19
N GLU A 104 9.25 2.29 -27.93
CA GLU A 104 10.58 1.97 -27.37
C GLU A 104 10.52 1.65 -25.87
N CYS A 105 9.37 1.92 -25.23
CA CYS A 105 8.99 1.40 -23.92
C CYS A 105 8.31 0.03 -24.05
N SER A 106 8.91 -0.88 -24.76
CA SER A 106 8.69 -2.28 -24.50
C SER A 106 9.42 -2.58 -23.20
N GLU A 107 8.65 -2.78 -22.11
CA GLU A 107 9.09 -3.42 -20.87
C GLU A 107 10.49 -3.01 -20.41
N LEU A 108 10.65 -2.59 -19.16
CA LEU A 108 11.99 -2.49 -18.56
C LEU A 108 12.78 -3.72 -19.02
N VAL A 109 13.84 -3.50 -19.80
CA VAL A 109 14.66 -4.61 -20.29
C VAL A 109 15.01 -5.47 -19.09
N PHE A 110 14.47 -6.68 -19.10
CA PHE A 110 14.71 -7.61 -18.00
C PHE A 110 16.22 -7.79 -17.84
N VAL A 111 16.73 -7.45 -16.67
CA VAL A 111 18.11 -7.71 -16.25
C VAL A 111 18.05 -8.72 -15.12
N ASN A 112 18.67 -9.86 -15.34
CA ASN A 112 18.73 -10.93 -14.34
C ASN A 112 19.52 -10.50 -13.10
N ASP A 113 19.07 -10.95 -11.93
CA ASP A 113 19.80 -10.88 -10.66
C ASP A 113 19.71 -12.25 -9.97
N GLU A 114 20.74 -13.08 -10.18
CA GLU A 114 20.79 -14.44 -9.61
C GLU A 114 20.68 -14.45 -8.08
N LYS A 115 21.05 -13.34 -7.43
CA LYS A 115 20.99 -13.23 -5.97
C LYS A 115 19.56 -13.19 -5.43
N VAL A 116 18.61 -12.68 -6.24
CA VAL A 116 17.23 -12.56 -5.80
C VAL A 116 16.40 -13.81 -6.09
N ILE A 117 16.80 -14.65 -7.08
CA ILE A 117 16.04 -15.85 -7.46
C ILE A 117 15.83 -16.76 -6.26
N GLY A 118 14.61 -17.31 -6.15
CA GLY A 118 14.21 -18.20 -5.06
C GLY A 118 13.05 -17.65 -4.22
N LYS A 119 12.88 -18.26 -3.06
CA LYS A 119 11.82 -17.95 -2.11
C LYS A 119 12.31 -17.00 -1.02
N TRP A 120 11.49 -16.02 -0.72
CA TRP A 120 11.68 -15.03 0.36
C TRP A 120 10.44 -14.97 1.24
N GLU A 121 10.61 -14.84 2.54
CA GLU A 121 9.55 -14.79 3.54
C GLU A 121 9.59 -13.48 4.32
N LEU A 122 8.44 -12.86 4.50
CA LEU A 122 8.28 -11.60 5.23
C LEU A 122 8.77 -11.74 6.68
N LEU A 123 9.57 -10.78 7.14
CA LEU A 123 10.17 -10.79 8.48
C LEU A 123 9.30 -10.11 9.55
N GLU A 124 8.41 -9.20 9.13
CA GLU A 124 7.64 -8.35 10.04
C GLU A 124 6.16 -8.47 9.71
N ASP A 125 5.29 -8.37 10.71
CA ASP A 125 3.81 -8.31 10.55
C ASP A 125 3.34 -6.95 9.97
N GLU A 126 4.07 -6.45 8.99
CA GLU A 126 3.75 -5.23 8.28
C GLU A 126 2.74 -5.52 7.17
N PRO A 127 1.75 -4.65 6.90
CA PRO A 127 0.81 -4.85 5.81
C PRO A 127 1.55 -4.73 4.46
N PHE A 128 1.81 -5.87 3.86
CA PHE A 128 2.34 -6.02 2.51
C PHE A 128 1.52 -7.09 1.78
N PRO A 129 1.29 -6.99 0.45
CA PRO A 129 0.43 -7.92 -0.28
C PRO A 129 0.84 -9.39 -0.21
N PHE A 130 2.11 -9.66 0.07
CA PHE A 130 2.69 -11.00 0.07
C PHE A 130 3.34 -11.32 1.42
N ASN A 131 3.06 -12.49 1.98
CA ASN A 131 3.83 -13.07 3.08
C ASN A 131 5.06 -13.80 2.56
N GLU A 132 4.97 -14.33 1.35
CA GLU A 132 6.04 -15.01 0.62
C GLU A 132 6.19 -14.39 -0.75
N LEU A 133 7.42 -14.15 -1.19
CA LEU A 133 7.77 -13.71 -2.54
C LEU A 133 8.57 -14.79 -3.23
N TYR A 134 8.25 -15.05 -4.49
CA TYR A 134 8.97 -15.97 -5.35
C TYR A 134 9.53 -15.19 -6.53
N PHE A 135 10.83 -15.06 -6.59
CA PHE A 135 11.51 -14.45 -7.74
C PHE A 135 11.76 -15.53 -8.76
N LEU A 136 10.89 -15.59 -9.77
CA LEU A 136 10.96 -16.59 -10.84
C LEU A 136 12.11 -16.28 -11.82
N PRO A 137 12.72 -17.31 -12.45
CA PRO A 137 13.71 -17.09 -13.50
C PRO A 137 13.18 -16.16 -14.60
N ASN A 138 14.07 -15.37 -15.17
CA ASN A 138 13.77 -14.44 -16.27
C ASN A 138 12.70 -13.40 -15.96
N GLY A 139 12.47 -13.05 -14.68
CA GLY A 139 11.49 -12.06 -14.28
C GLY A 139 10.05 -12.43 -14.59
N LYS A 140 9.78 -13.73 -14.83
CA LYS A 140 8.47 -14.19 -15.24
C LYS A 140 7.38 -13.71 -14.28
N GLU A 141 6.37 -13.07 -14.85
CA GLU A 141 5.24 -12.54 -14.09
C GLU A 141 4.34 -13.65 -13.56
N TYR A 142 3.87 -13.48 -12.32
CA TYR A 142 2.77 -14.26 -11.76
C TYR A 142 1.84 -13.35 -10.98
N TRP A 143 0.53 -13.53 -11.16
CA TRP A 143 -0.52 -12.65 -10.65
C TRP A 143 -0.21 -11.19 -11.00
N VAL A 144 0.14 -10.35 -9.99
CA VAL A 144 0.43 -8.91 -10.15
C VAL A 144 1.92 -8.59 -9.92
N PHE A 145 2.77 -9.62 -9.86
CA PHE A 145 4.18 -9.51 -9.50
C PHE A 145 5.08 -9.89 -10.66
N SER A 146 6.02 -9.02 -10.95
CA SER A 146 7.17 -9.31 -11.80
C SER A 146 8.39 -8.56 -11.26
N TRP A 147 9.59 -8.84 -11.79
CA TRP A 147 10.81 -8.22 -11.30
C TRP A 147 11.87 -8.07 -12.39
N THR A 148 12.78 -7.15 -12.16
CA THR A 148 14.06 -6.98 -12.84
C THR A 148 15.11 -6.53 -11.83
N LYS A 149 16.39 -6.57 -12.15
CA LYS A 149 17.46 -6.21 -11.22
C LYS A 149 17.23 -4.84 -10.57
N GLY A 150 17.17 -4.82 -9.25
CA GLY A 150 16.96 -3.63 -8.44
C GLY A 150 15.52 -3.18 -8.30
N TYR A 151 14.56 -3.76 -9.04
CA TYR A 151 13.17 -3.38 -8.99
C TYR A 151 12.23 -4.58 -9.03
N LEU A 152 11.16 -4.49 -8.26
CA LEU A 152 10.00 -5.36 -8.46
C LEU A 152 8.79 -4.52 -8.85
N LYS A 153 7.93 -5.09 -9.69
CA LYS A 153 6.67 -4.50 -10.12
C LYS A 153 5.53 -5.21 -9.42
N ILE A 154 4.67 -4.45 -8.76
CA ILE A 154 3.41 -4.96 -8.19
C ILE A 154 2.29 -4.15 -8.85
N ILE A 155 1.42 -4.82 -9.61
CA ILE A 155 0.44 -4.19 -10.50
C ILE A 155 1.19 -3.28 -11.49
N ASP A 156 1.08 -1.96 -11.38
CA ASP A 156 1.73 -0.99 -12.26
C ASP A 156 2.77 -0.12 -11.54
N THR A 157 3.08 -0.45 -10.27
CA THR A 157 4.02 0.32 -9.47
C THR A 157 5.36 -0.41 -9.32
N TYR A 158 6.44 0.30 -9.61
CA TYR A 158 7.80 -0.19 -9.42
C TYR A 158 8.31 0.16 -8.02
N HIS A 159 8.78 -0.85 -7.31
CA HIS A 159 9.33 -0.76 -5.96
C HIS A 159 10.81 -1.10 -6.00
N PRO A 160 11.71 -0.19 -5.62
CA PRO A 160 13.13 -0.50 -5.57
C PRO A 160 13.42 -1.53 -4.48
N TYR A 161 14.36 -2.44 -4.75
CA TYR A 161 14.85 -3.35 -3.74
C TYR A 161 16.38 -3.39 -3.68
N GLU A 162 16.89 -3.75 -2.54
CA GLU A 162 18.29 -4.04 -2.29
C GLU A 162 18.45 -5.31 -1.45
N ILE A 163 19.58 -6.01 -1.58
CA ILE A 163 19.91 -7.18 -0.75
C ILE A 163 21.10 -6.82 0.12
N VAL A 164 20.89 -6.82 1.43
CA VAL A 164 21.92 -6.52 2.43
C VAL A 164 21.97 -7.66 3.44
N ASN A 165 23.12 -8.31 3.61
CA ASN A 165 23.30 -9.42 4.56
C ASN A 165 22.24 -10.52 4.43
N ASN A 166 21.91 -10.91 3.20
CA ASN A 166 20.88 -11.92 2.90
C ASN A 166 19.44 -11.54 3.28
N ILE A 167 19.21 -10.25 3.50
CA ILE A 167 17.88 -9.66 3.73
C ILE A 167 17.52 -8.85 2.48
N LEU A 168 16.37 -9.13 1.89
CA LEU A 168 15.77 -8.34 0.83
C LEU A 168 15.01 -7.18 1.47
N ILE A 169 15.35 -5.96 1.11
CA ILE A 169 14.73 -4.74 1.60
C ILE A 169 14.02 -4.08 0.43
N ILE A 170 12.70 -3.95 0.52
CA ILE A 170 11.86 -3.36 -0.52
C ILE A 170 11.40 -1.98 -0.07
N GLY A 171 11.67 -0.95 -0.87
CA GLY A 171 11.11 0.38 -0.67
C GLY A 171 9.69 0.46 -1.24
N VAL A 172 8.68 0.47 -0.39
CA VAL A 172 7.28 0.55 -0.84
C VAL A 172 6.97 1.95 -1.32
N VAL A 173 6.69 2.08 -2.61
CA VAL A 173 6.36 3.33 -3.28
C VAL A 173 4.85 3.57 -3.19
N ASP A 174 4.43 4.76 -2.80
CA ASP A 174 3.04 5.19 -2.74
C ASP A 174 2.52 5.68 -4.12
N VAL A 175 1.26 6.07 -4.17
CA VAL A 175 0.59 6.59 -5.39
C VAL A 175 1.23 7.88 -5.94
N ASN A 176 2.05 8.58 -5.15
CA ASN A 176 2.76 9.78 -5.55
C ASN A 176 4.20 9.50 -6.00
N GLY A 177 4.61 8.22 -6.05
CA GLY A 177 5.97 7.83 -6.40
C GLY A 177 7.00 7.99 -5.26
N VAL A 178 6.55 8.16 -4.00
CA VAL A 178 7.41 8.36 -2.84
C VAL A 178 7.57 7.06 -2.07
N ILE A 179 8.81 6.75 -1.65
CA ILE A 179 9.06 5.61 -0.77
C ILE A 179 8.56 5.96 0.64
N GLY A 180 7.40 5.40 1.01
CA GLY A 180 6.77 5.64 2.32
C GLY A 180 7.34 4.77 3.43
N LYS A 181 7.65 3.50 3.14
CA LYS A 181 8.19 2.54 4.11
C LYS A 181 9.13 1.54 3.45
N LYS A 182 9.89 0.82 4.28
CA LYS A 182 10.70 -0.33 3.85
C LYS A 182 10.19 -1.60 4.49
N VAL A 183 10.05 -2.65 3.69
CA VAL A 183 9.62 -3.99 4.12
C VAL A 183 10.77 -4.96 3.93
N LYS A 184 10.93 -5.90 4.85
CA LYS A 184 12.08 -6.82 4.88
C LYS A 184 11.64 -8.26 4.73
N PHE A 185 12.40 -9.01 3.94
CA PHE A 185 12.22 -10.44 3.72
C PHE A 185 13.53 -11.18 3.96
N LYS A 186 13.45 -12.35 4.58
CA LYS A 186 14.57 -13.28 4.69
C LYS A 186 14.57 -14.26 3.52
N LYS A 187 15.73 -14.62 3.02
CA LYS A 187 15.88 -15.65 2.00
C LYS A 187 15.66 -17.04 2.61
N ILE A 188 14.83 -17.83 1.96
CA ILE A 188 14.54 -19.21 2.37
C ILE A 188 15.38 -20.18 1.57
N ASP A 189 15.44 -20.00 0.25
CA ASP A 189 16.23 -20.86 -0.65
C ASP A 189 16.61 -20.14 -1.94
N ASN A 190 17.33 -20.85 -2.82
CA ASN A 190 17.73 -20.41 -4.17
C ASN A 190 17.13 -21.30 -5.25
N LYS A 191 16.04 -22.01 -4.96
CA LYS A 191 15.39 -22.88 -5.93
C LYS A 191 14.75 -22.04 -7.04
N GLU A 192 14.91 -22.48 -8.28
CA GLU A 192 14.12 -21.95 -9.39
C GLU A 192 12.71 -22.52 -9.33
N TYR A 193 11.74 -21.65 -9.17
CA TYR A 193 10.32 -22.01 -9.12
C TYR A 193 9.64 -21.75 -10.45
N SER A 194 8.66 -22.59 -10.79
CA SER A 194 7.66 -22.32 -11.84
C SER A 194 6.41 -21.72 -11.23
N ILE A 195 5.51 -21.21 -12.06
CA ILE A 195 4.18 -20.73 -11.60
C ILE A 195 3.39 -21.87 -10.95
N ASP A 196 3.49 -23.08 -11.49
CA ASP A 196 2.77 -24.24 -10.96
C ASP A 196 3.30 -24.69 -9.59
N ASP A 197 4.60 -24.47 -9.30
CA ASP A 197 5.18 -24.76 -7.98
C ASP A 197 4.66 -23.81 -6.89
N ILE A 198 4.29 -22.58 -7.25
CA ILE A 198 3.92 -21.53 -6.30
C ILE A 198 2.41 -21.32 -6.19
N ARG A 199 1.66 -21.71 -7.20
CA ARG A 199 0.22 -21.53 -7.24
C ARG A 199 -0.48 -22.46 -6.25
N GLN A 200 -1.24 -21.89 -5.32
CA GLN A 200 -2.14 -22.64 -4.45
C GLN A 200 -3.48 -22.83 -5.19
N VAL A 201 -3.88 -24.08 -5.34
CA VAL A 201 -5.19 -24.45 -5.93
C VAL A 201 -5.98 -25.30 -4.95
N ASP A 202 -7.30 -25.18 -4.99
CA ASP A 202 -8.21 -26.01 -4.22
C ASP A 202 -8.72 -27.17 -5.09
N ASP A 203 -9.35 -28.15 -4.43
CA ASP A 203 -10.20 -29.11 -5.13
C ASP A 203 -11.49 -28.40 -5.58
N VAL A 204 -11.64 -28.25 -6.89
CA VAL A 204 -12.77 -27.58 -7.53
C VAL A 204 -13.80 -28.57 -8.08
N THR A 205 -13.65 -29.85 -7.76
CA THR A 205 -14.67 -30.86 -8.09
C THR A 205 -15.91 -30.64 -7.22
N TYR A 206 -17.08 -30.69 -7.80
CA TYR A 206 -18.34 -30.52 -7.08
C TYR A 206 -19.49 -31.17 -7.79
N GLU A 207 -20.52 -31.54 -7.03
CA GLU A 207 -21.85 -31.85 -7.51
C GLU A 207 -22.76 -30.69 -7.12
N PHE A 208 -23.64 -30.28 -8.05
CA PHE A 208 -24.55 -29.18 -7.77
C PHE A 208 -25.64 -29.61 -6.78
N VAL A 209 -25.68 -28.98 -5.63
CA VAL A 209 -26.73 -29.11 -4.62
C VAL A 209 -27.31 -27.72 -4.39
N ASN A 210 -28.61 -27.57 -4.68
CA ASN A 210 -29.32 -26.33 -4.50
C ASN A 210 -29.42 -25.94 -3.00
N ASP A 211 -29.22 -24.67 -2.71
CA ASP A 211 -29.49 -24.06 -1.42
C ASP A 211 -30.47 -22.89 -1.60
N GLY A 212 -31.76 -23.15 -1.34
CA GLY A 212 -32.80 -22.15 -1.51
C GLY A 212 -32.64 -20.89 -0.67
N ASN A 213 -31.87 -20.96 0.44
CA ASN A 213 -31.67 -19.83 1.35
C ASN A 213 -30.74 -18.76 0.75
N VAL A 214 -29.79 -19.20 -0.10
CA VAL A 214 -28.79 -18.28 -0.66
C VAL A 214 -29.27 -17.61 -1.96
N LEU A 215 -30.29 -18.13 -2.62
CA LEU A 215 -30.77 -17.60 -3.90
C LEU A 215 -31.10 -16.12 -3.84
N GLY A 216 -30.73 -15.39 -4.88
CA GLY A 216 -31.00 -13.95 -5.03
C GLY A 216 -29.76 -13.09 -4.95
N ILE A 217 -29.94 -11.83 -4.61
CA ILE A 217 -28.92 -10.78 -4.60
C ILE A 217 -28.47 -10.53 -3.18
N TRP A 218 -27.16 -10.51 -2.99
CA TRP A 218 -26.51 -10.21 -1.72
C TRP A 218 -25.54 -9.06 -1.91
N ARG A 219 -25.70 -7.96 -1.15
CA ARG A 219 -24.86 -6.77 -1.20
C ARG A 219 -23.82 -6.80 -0.08
N SER A 220 -22.58 -6.52 -0.43
CA SER A 220 -21.48 -6.41 0.53
C SER A 220 -21.65 -5.22 1.46
N ILE A 221 -21.35 -5.42 2.74
CA ILE A 221 -21.38 -4.37 3.76
C ILE A 221 -20.07 -4.26 4.55
N ALA A 222 -19.22 -5.30 4.51
CA ALA A 222 -17.92 -5.29 5.17
C ALA A 222 -16.97 -6.32 4.54
N PHE A 223 -15.66 -6.09 4.74
CA PHE A 223 -14.60 -7.04 4.44
C PHE A 223 -13.65 -7.14 5.64
N THR A 224 -13.24 -8.36 6.01
CA THR A 224 -12.40 -8.60 7.18
C THR A 224 -11.56 -9.87 7.08
N TYR A 225 -10.48 -9.93 7.83
CA TYR A 225 -9.72 -11.16 8.16
C TYR A 225 -10.04 -11.67 9.57
N SER A 226 -10.86 -10.94 10.35
CA SER A 226 -11.29 -11.32 11.69
C SER A 226 -12.33 -12.45 11.65
N ASP A 227 -12.34 -13.26 12.70
CA ASP A 227 -13.38 -14.25 12.95
C ASP A 227 -14.56 -13.67 13.76
N ASP A 228 -14.40 -12.50 14.39
CA ASP A 228 -15.46 -11.80 15.11
C ASP A 228 -16.33 -10.97 14.17
N ILE A 229 -17.32 -11.65 13.57
CA ILE A 229 -18.27 -11.03 12.65
C ILE A 229 -19.17 -10.00 13.35
N GLY A 230 -19.50 -10.23 14.64
CA GLY A 230 -20.37 -9.35 15.40
C GLY A 230 -19.80 -7.94 15.59
N GLU A 231 -18.49 -7.80 15.74
CA GLU A 231 -17.83 -6.49 15.79
C GLU A 231 -17.74 -5.86 14.39
N VAL A 232 -17.43 -6.65 13.37
CA VAL A 232 -17.21 -6.14 12.01
C VAL A 232 -18.47 -5.54 11.38
N ILE A 233 -19.65 -6.11 11.63
CA ILE A 233 -20.93 -5.59 11.08
C ILE A 233 -21.35 -4.24 11.65
N LYS A 234 -20.73 -3.78 12.74
CA LYS A 234 -21.00 -2.46 13.33
C LYS A 234 -20.41 -1.32 12.49
N ASP A 235 -19.31 -1.59 11.75
CA ASP A 235 -18.61 -0.63 10.92
C ASP A 235 -18.82 -0.95 9.43
N LYS A 236 -20.00 -0.60 8.92
CA LYS A 236 -20.35 -0.83 7.51
C LYS A 236 -19.54 0.08 6.60
N LYS A 237 -19.12 -0.46 5.44
CA LYS A 237 -18.38 0.25 4.40
C LYS A 237 -19.11 0.16 3.07
N ASP A 238 -19.14 1.26 2.33
CA ASP A 238 -19.80 1.32 1.02
C ASP A 238 -18.81 1.10 -0.16
N ASP A 239 -17.54 1.42 0.02
CA ASP A 239 -16.51 1.34 -1.03
C ASP A 239 -15.75 -0.01 -1.01
N LEU A 240 -16.49 -1.11 -1.07
CA LEU A 240 -15.91 -2.46 -1.10
C LEU A 240 -15.64 -2.89 -2.53
N PHE A 241 -14.53 -3.63 -2.75
CA PHE A 241 -14.17 -4.14 -4.08
C PHE A 241 -15.22 -5.09 -4.64
N LEU A 242 -15.72 -6.06 -3.84
CA LEU A 242 -16.89 -6.87 -4.17
C LEU A 242 -18.13 -6.09 -3.73
N GLN A 243 -19.02 -5.79 -4.68
CA GLN A 243 -20.26 -5.05 -4.43
C GLN A 243 -21.43 -6.00 -4.17
N ARG A 244 -21.65 -6.97 -5.07
CA ARG A 244 -22.75 -7.92 -5.00
C ARG A 244 -22.36 -9.33 -5.43
N LEU A 245 -23.07 -10.30 -4.86
CA LEU A 245 -23.13 -11.68 -5.32
C LEU A 245 -24.57 -12.02 -5.71
N ILE A 246 -24.77 -12.59 -6.88
CA ILE A 246 -26.07 -13.01 -7.39
C ILE A 246 -26.07 -14.53 -7.59
N PHE A 247 -26.77 -15.24 -6.72
CA PHE A 247 -26.90 -16.70 -6.79
C PHE A 247 -28.08 -17.09 -7.68
N CYS A 248 -27.78 -17.66 -8.84
CA CYS A 248 -28.76 -18.09 -9.82
C CYS A 248 -29.22 -19.55 -9.59
N LYS A 249 -30.47 -19.88 -9.90
CA LYS A 249 -31.04 -21.22 -9.67
C LYS A 249 -30.35 -22.34 -10.46
N ASP A 250 -29.63 -21.99 -11.53
CA ASP A 250 -28.92 -22.94 -12.41
C ASP A 250 -27.50 -23.26 -11.94
N GLY A 251 -27.12 -22.84 -10.70
CA GLY A 251 -25.80 -23.06 -10.15
C GLY A 251 -24.75 -22.05 -10.62
N LYS A 252 -25.16 -21.01 -11.37
CA LYS A 252 -24.25 -19.90 -11.72
C LYS A 252 -24.25 -18.86 -10.64
N LEU A 253 -23.07 -18.25 -10.42
CA LEU A 253 -22.90 -17.08 -9.60
C LEU A 253 -22.40 -15.91 -10.46
N ILE A 254 -23.00 -14.75 -10.25
CA ILE A 254 -22.54 -13.50 -10.83
C ILE A 254 -21.94 -12.66 -9.72
N GLU A 255 -20.75 -12.19 -9.96
CA GLU A 255 -19.98 -11.29 -9.08
C GLU A 255 -19.96 -9.90 -9.68
N GLU A 256 -20.50 -8.91 -8.97
CA GLU A 256 -20.39 -7.50 -9.32
C GLU A 256 -19.31 -6.87 -8.46
N ARG A 257 -18.31 -6.26 -9.11
CA ARG A 257 -17.20 -5.58 -8.47
C ARG A 257 -17.31 -4.07 -8.66
N ILE A 258 -16.44 -3.35 -7.99
CA ILE A 258 -16.30 -1.91 -8.15
C ILE A 258 -16.27 -1.50 -9.63
N ASN A 259 -16.85 -0.34 -9.97
CA ASN A 259 -17.03 0.16 -11.34
C ASN A 259 -17.96 -0.72 -12.21
N GLU A 260 -18.94 -1.38 -11.58
CA GLU A 260 -19.98 -2.18 -12.25
C GLU A 260 -19.42 -3.32 -13.13
N THR A 261 -18.19 -3.77 -12.85
CA THR A 261 -17.59 -4.89 -13.57
C THR A 261 -18.23 -6.19 -13.13
N MET A 262 -18.84 -6.93 -14.08
CA MET A 262 -19.57 -8.17 -13.81
C MET A 262 -18.79 -9.40 -14.29
N PHE A 263 -18.69 -10.40 -13.42
CA PHE A 263 -18.10 -11.71 -13.71
C PHE A 263 -19.14 -12.79 -13.56
N ASN A 264 -19.32 -13.62 -14.60
CA ASN A 264 -20.38 -14.63 -14.70
C ASN A 264 -19.88 -16.06 -14.94
N TYR A 265 -18.60 -16.30 -14.66
CA TYR A 265 -17.96 -17.61 -14.86
C TYR A 265 -17.93 -18.46 -13.59
N LEU A 266 -18.29 -17.90 -12.45
CA LEU A 266 -18.32 -18.60 -11.18
C LEU A 266 -19.52 -19.53 -11.10
N LEU A 267 -19.33 -20.61 -10.37
CA LEU A 267 -20.36 -21.62 -10.09
C LEU A 267 -20.56 -21.70 -8.58
N TRP A 268 -21.71 -22.17 -8.17
CA TRP A 268 -21.97 -22.38 -6.76
C TRP A 268 -22.71 -23.70 -6.52
N THR A 269 -22.52 -24.23 -5.33
CA THR A 269 -23.26 -25.36 -4.75
C THR A 269 -23.42 -25.08 -3.27
N LYS A 270 -24.28 -25.82 -2.57
CA LYS A 270 -24.53 -25.60 -1.16
C LYS A 270 -23.24 -25.47 -0.33
N GLY A 271 -23.06 -24.31 0.28
CA GLY A 271 -21.90 -23.96 1.12
C GLY A 271 -20.63 -23.61 0.37
N LYS A 272 -20.60 -23.61 -0.97
CA LYS A 272 -19.38 -23.34 -1.75
C LYS A 272 -19.63 -22.49 -3.00
N VAL A 273 -18.67 -21.66 -3.32
CA VAL A 273 -18.50 -20.98 -4.62
C VAL A 273 -17.25 -21.54 -5.29
N ILE A 274 -17.36 -21.88 -6.56
CA ILE A 274 -16.31 -22.58 -7.31
C ILE A 274 -15.84 -21.72 -8.48
N ASP A 275 -14.55 -21.44 -8.53
CA ASP A 275 -13.84 -20.95 -9.72
C ASP A 275 -12.99 -22.10 -10.31
N ASN A 276 -13.54 -22.83 -11.24
CA ASN A 276 -12.84 -23.91 -11.95
C ASN A 276 -12.26 -23.46 -13.30
N LYS A 277 -12.22 -22.15 -13.57
CA LYS A 277 -11.78 -21.61 -14.85
C LYS A 277 -10.47 -20.83 -14.75
N TYR A 278 -10.34 -19.97 -13.76
CA TYR A 278 -9.21 -19.05 -13.64
C TYR A 278 -8.38 -19.28 -12.37
N SER A 279 -8.95 -19.06 -11.20
CA SER A 279 -8.19 -19.17 -9.96
C SER A 279 -8.07 -20.60 -9.44
N MET A 280 -8.91 -21.51 -9.88
CA MET A 280 -8.99 -22.88 -9.37
C MET A 280 -9.19 -22.88 -7.85
N THR A 281 -10.23 -22.19 -7.40
CA THR A 281 -10.52 -22.02 -5.97
C THR A 281 -11.93 -22.51 -5.63
N SER A 282 -12.06 -23.04 -4.41
CA SER A 282 -13.33 -23.42 -3.80
C SER A 282 -13.50 -22.62 -2.50
N SER A 283 -14.30 -21.57 -2.56
CA SER A 283 -14.56 -20.63 -1.48
C SER A 283 -15.79 -21.06 -0.69
N LYS A 284 -15.70 -21.04 0.63
CA LYS A 284 -16.87 -21.36 1.48
C LYS A 284 -17.79 -20.15 1.60
N TYR A 285 -19.07 -20.43 1.78
CA TYR A 285 -20.02 -19.45 2.29
C TYR A 285 -20.92 -20.09 3.35
N GLU A 286 -21.41 -19.27 4.26
CA GLU A 286 -22.41 -19.64 5.26
C GLU A 286 -23.35 -18.45 5.52
N ILE A 287 -24.57 -18.76 6.00
CA ILE A 287 -25.53 -17.75 6.43
C ILE A 287 -25.58 -17.74 7.94
N LEU A 288 -25.24 -16.61 8.54
CA LEU A 288 -25.31 -16.38 9.98
C LEU A 288 -26.51 -15.46 10.29
N LYS A 289 -27.26 -15.77 11.35
CA LYS A 289 -28.31 -14.92 11.86
C LYS A 289 -27.85 -14.19 13.11
N ILE A 290 -27.77 -12.87 13.04
CA ILE A 290 -27.38 -11.99 14.15
C ILE A 290 -28.47 -10.96 14.33
N GLU A 291 -29.07 -10.84 15.53
CA GLU A 291 -30.14 -9.87 15.85
C GLU A 291 -31.30 -9.86 14.84
N ASN A 292 -31.76 -11.05 14.42
CA ASN A 292 -32.79 -11.27 13.41
C ASN A 292 -32.47 -10.84 11.96
N VAL A 293 -31.23 -10.45 11.66
CA VAL A 293 -30.74 -10.18 10.31
C VAL A 293 -29.89 -11.36 9.83
N GLU A 294 -30.10 -11.79 8.58
CA GLU A 294 -29.31 -12.82 7.94
C GLU A 294 -28.14 -12.18 7.18
N TYR A 295 -26.95 -12.67 7.46
CA TYR A 295 -25.69 -12.27 6.85
C TYR A 295 -25.10 -13.45 6.10
N LEU A 296 -24.73 -13.25 4.84
CA LEU A 296 -23.92 -14.19 4.08
C LEU A 296 -22.46 -13.88 4.35
N ILE A 297 -21.72 -14.83 4.89
CA ILE A 297 -20.29 -14.76 5.10
C ILE A 297 -19.62 -15.53 3.97
N TYR A 298 -18.89 -14.85 3.13
CA TYR A 298 -18.26 -15.41 1.93
C TYR A 298 -16.74 -15.34 2.03
N GLU A 299 -16.06 -16.48 1.97
CA GLU A 299 -14.61 -16.54 1.87
C GLU A 299 -14.15 -15.94 0.54
N TRP A 300 -13.29 -14.94 0.61
CA TRP A 300 -12.69 -14.32 -0.55
C TRP A 300 -11.29 -14.88 -0.81
N LYS A 301 -11.16 -15.68 -1.86
CA LYS A 301 -9.91 -16.27 -2.32
C LYS A 301 -9.46 -15.58 -3.59
N SER A 302 -8.63 -14.56 -3.45
CA SER A 302 -8.04 -13.81 -4.55
C SER A 302 -6.59 -14.23 -4.80
N GLY A 303 -5.85 -13.45 -5.58
CA GLY A 303 -4.45 -13.74 -5.89
C GLY A 303 -3.51 -13.76 -4.68
N ASP A 304 -3.83 -13.00 -3.62
CA ASP A 304 -3.10 -13.05 -2.34
C ASP A 304 -3.28 -14.41 -1.62
N TYR A 305 -4.43 -15.06 -1.75
CA TYR A 305 -4.60 -16.45 -1.35
C TYR A 305 -3.84 -17.40 -2.29
N THR A 306 -4.06 -17.27 -3.60
CA THR A 306 -3.54 -18.21 -4.60
C THR A 306 -2.02 -18.17 -4.69
N PHE A 307 -1.39 -17.01 -4.59
CA PHE A 307 0.05 -16.81 -4.75
C PHE A 307 0.76 -16.29 -3.50
N GLY A 308 0.08 -15.50 -2.68
CA GLY A 308 0.64 -14.94 -1.45
C GLY A 308 0.53 -15.86 -0.24
N ARG A 309 -0.19 -16.98 -0.35
CA ARG A 309 -0.46 -17.96 0.71
C ARG A 309 -1.06 -17.33 1.97
N ARG A 310 -1.86 -16.30 1.79
CA ARG A 310 -2.62 -15.68 2.87
C ARG A 310 -3.88 -16.50 3.19
N LYS A 311 -4.35 -16.36 4.43
CA LYS A 311 -5.70 -16.84 4.76
C LYS A 311 -6.71 -16.09 3.90
N PRO A 312 -7.81 -16.73 3.46
CA PRO A 312 -8.86 -16.03 2.74
C PRO A 312 -9.46 -14.93 3.63
N GLY A 313 -9.72 -13.77 3.02
CA GLY A 313 -10.55 -12.75 3.66
C GLY A 313 -12.02 -13.19 3.67
N LYS A 314 -12.87 -12.40 4.31
CA LYS A 314 -14.31 -12.66 4.39
C LYS A 314 -15.07 -11.40 3.97
N TYR A 315 -15.94 -11.52 2.98
CA TYR A 315 -16.98 -10.53 2.73
C TYR A 315 -18.22 -10.87 3.58
N ILE A 316 -18.82 -9.85 4.13
CA ILE A 316 -20.09 -9.93 4.84
C ILE A 316 -21.12 -9.23 3.98
N LEU A 317 -22.18 -9.95 3.62
CA LEU A 317 -23.20 -9.46 2.73
C LEU A 317 -24.59 -9.57 3.38
N VAL A 318 -25.49 -8.71 2.94
CA VAL A 318 -26.92 -8.73 3.32
C VAL A 318 -27.78 -8.94 2.09
N LYS A 319 -28.90 -9.61 2.28
CA LYS A 319 -29.84 -9.90 1.19
C LYS A 319 -30.54 -8.61 0.76
N GLU A 320 -30.62 -8.34 -0.55
CA GLU A 320 -31.39 -7.24 -1.14
C GLU A 320 -32.85 -7.65 -1.40
#